data_072b7c4be9f6a55aca9a9ef40974f06f
#
_entry.id   072b7c4be9f6a55aca9a9ef40974f06f
#
_cell.length_a   1.000
_cell.length_b   1.000
_cell.length_c   1.000
_cell.angle_alpha   90.00
_cell.angle_beta   90.00
_cell.angle_gamma   90.00
#
_symmetry.space_group_name_H-M   'P 1'
#
loop_
_entity.id
_entity.type
_entity.pdbx_description
1 polymer ?
#
loop_
_entity_poly.entity_id
_entity_poly.type
_entity_poly.pdbx_seq_one_letter_code
_entity_poly.pdbx_strand_id
1 'polypeptide(L)'
;MQYERTLSTVWDDLLESLDSETRDLLDVLAFLNPDCISEDLLRGKPDTTSGNLTVNNSFRLTVMLSSLIRRNLLERNITTTCPSLRMHRLLQLTLLLNLDRRQEKRQEAFDNAVRLTRDALPRRDMTSRLPQFDAIWKQHMPQVLSLQAAFEQSNLSIAAGFEFASLLADAGSFLWEHRLNRIAIPLLTLGEKIVVAQLQEGETHSVLASIENFLAVLSAYDSVEDRRLAMQRLKRVVQLREGILRSLPDKTATLEQQIDLGRAWNDLAYIHADTEEFEEADQGTAKALELYKSLGDERSLRFRFAIQYQSIAAVRFGQGRLTEALDLSRRSYELCKSELGPRHLETARMEVEWSYVLIGAGDLHGALDRLMDALAVRSERLERDNPAILNTKYWIGTVYHYLDQLEEAEEYLRQAIEFGADSDLGKPDLARSQYRLALLLYEQRRWKEAVTFEEAALSSISDEEQATIFCDGDGRDKRKDITMEVLDRRVFLQNGRSTGPFRGERTGKV
;
A
#
# COMPACT_ATOMS: atom_id res chain seq x y z
N MET A 1 31.96 -49.04 -0.48
CA MET A 1 31.98 -47.85 -1.31
C MET A 1 31.17 -46.78 -0.57
N GLN A 2 31.87 -45.85 0.05
CA GLN A 2 31.26 -44.77 0.81
C GLN A 2 30.58 -43.80 -0.20
N TYR A 3 29.31 -43.49 0.04
CA TYR A 3 28.61 -42.41 -0.66
C TYR A 3 29.18 -41.07 -0.15
N GLU A 4 30.28 -40.61 -0.72
CA GLU A 4 30.90 -39.31 -0.39
C GLU A 4 30.35 -38.16 -1.24
N ARG A 5 29.32 -38.39 -2.05
CA ARG A 5 28.70 -37.33 -2.81
C ARG A 5 27.48 -36.77 -2.07
N THR A 6 27.65 -35.63 -1.45
CA THR A 6 26.53 -34.84 -0.97
C THR A 6 25.76 -34.24 -2.16
N LEU A 7 24.47 -33.90 -1.98
CA LEU A 7 23.69 -33.19 -3.01
C LEU A 7 24.41 -31.93 -3.56
N SER A 8 25.20 -31.28 -2.73
CA SER A 8 26.02 -30.12 -3.10
C SER A 8 27.07 -30.50 -4.16
N THR A 9 27.82 -31.58 -3.98
CA THR A 9 28.87 -31.98 -4.93
C THR A 9 28.29 -32.43 -6.29
N VAL A 10 27.08 -33.00 -6.31
CA VAL A 10 26.40 -33.36 -7.56
C VAL A 10 25.99 -32.10 -8.31
N TRP A 11 25.52 -31.08 -7.63
CA TRP A 11 25.19 -29.79 -8.26
C TRP A 11 26.44 -29.06 -8.72
N ASP A 12 27.55 -29.09 -7.99
CA ASP A 12 28.79 -28.44 -8.40
C ASP A 12 29.28 -28.99 -9.76
N ASP A 13 29.31 -30.32 -9.93
CA ASP A 13 29.66 -30.97 -11.20
C ASP A 13 28.70 -30.55 -12.34
N LEU A 14 27.38 -30.49 -12.06
CA LEU A 14 26.38 -30.08 -13.04
C LEU A 14 26.53 -28.61 -13.45
N LEU A 15 26.79 -27.75 -12.46
CA LEU A 15 26.93 -26.32 -12.64
C LEU A 15 28.22 -25.98 -13.44
N GLU A 16 29.29 -26.71 -13.25
CA GLU A 16 30.54 -26.59 -14.02
C GLU A 16 30.38 -27.03 -15.47
N SER A 17 29.42 -27.91 -15.76
CA SER A 17 29.13 -28.40 -17.12
C SER A 17 28.26 -27.43 -17.95
N LEU A 18 27.76 -26.35 -17.38
CA LEU A 18 26.96 -25.35 -18.07
C LEU A 18 27.86 -24.39 -18.87
N ASP A 19 27.39 -23.97 -20.03
CA ASP A 19 28.00 -22.85 -20.73
C ASP A 19 27.78 -21.55 -19.92
N SER A 20 28.64 -20.54 -20.17
CA SER A 20 28.66 -19.32 -19.37
C SER A 20 27.32 -18.56 -19.42
N GLU A 21 26.65 -18.48 -20.57
CA GLU A 21 25.38 -17.76 -20.72
C GLU A 21 24.26 -18.45 -19.92
N THR A 22 24.19 -19.80 -20.01
CA THR A 22 23.21 -20.60 -19.26
C THR A 22 23.49 -20.50 -17.75
N ARG A 23 24.76 -20.44 -17.35
CA ARG A 23 25.15 -20.27 -15.96
C ARG A 23 24.79 -18.87 -15.45
N ASP A 24 25.09 -17.80 -16.21
CA ASP A 24 24.74 -16.44 -15.85
C ASP A 24 23.22 -16.26 -15.72
N LEU A 25 22.42 -16.89 -16.61
CA LEU A 25 20.97 -16.92 -16.46
C LEU A 25 20.54 -17.59 -15.14
N LEU A 26 21.11 -18.74 -14.82
CA LEU A 26 20.79 -19.48 -13.59
C LEU A 26 21.16 -18.67 -12.33
N ASP A 27 22.30 -17.98 -12.36
CA ASP A 27 22.77 -17.10 -11.29
C ASP A 27 21.80 -15.92 -11.08
N VAL A 28 21.22 -15.35 -12.15
CA VAL A 28 20.16 -14.32 -12.08
C VAL A 28 18.87 -14.88 -11.46
N LEU A 29 18.45 -16.09 -11.91
CA LEU A 29 17.24 -16.73 -11.38
C LEU A 29 17.34 -17.04 -9.89
N ALA A 30 18.55 -17.18 -9.34
CA ALA A 30 18.76 -17.42 -7.92
C ALA A 30 18.32 -16.25 -7.03
N PHE A 31 18.22 -15.03 -7.56
CA PHE A 31 17.70 -13.87 -6.83
C PHE A 31 16.18 -13.74 -6.87
N LEU A 32 15.52 -14.50 -7.74
CA LEU A 32 14.08 -14.46 -7.91
C LEU A 32 13.37 -15.46 -6.99
N ASN A 33 12.04 -15.32 -6.86
CA ASN A 33 11.25 -16.28 -6.07
C ASN A 33 11.28 -17.66 -6.75
N PRO A 34 11.83 -18.69 -6.07
CA PRO A 34 12.09 -19.97 -6.69
C PRO A 34 10.82 -20.79 -6.99
N ASP A 35 9.69 -20.46 -6.36
CA ASP A 35 8.46 -21.26 -6.49
C ASP A 35 7.65 -20.90 -7.74
N CYS A 36 7.83 -19.68 -8.29
CA CYS A 36 7.06 -19.21 -9.44
C CYS A 36 7.80 -18.10 -10.22
N ILE A 37 8.68 -18.45 -11.12
CA ILE A 37 9.32 -17.52 -12.05
C ILE A 37 8.56 -17.55 -13.38
N SER A 38 7.78 -16.50 -13.69
CA SER A 38 7.06 -16.42 -14.95
C SER A 38 8.04 -16.37 -16.14
N GLU A 39 7.78 -17.14 -17.19
CA GLU A 39 8.58 -17.08 -18.42
C GLU A 39 8.47 -15.72 -19.11
N ASP A 40 7.35 -15.01 -18.94
CA ASP A 40 7.16 -13.67 -19.50
C ASP A 40 8.11 -12.64 -18.88
N LEU A 41 8.48 -12.83 -17.60
CA LEU A 41 9.52 -12.04 -16.95
C LEU A 41 10.85 -12.11 -17.70
N LEU A 42 11.19 -13.28 -18.24
CA LEU A 42 12.47 -13.54 -18.89
C LEU A 42 12.50 -13.08 -20.35
N ARG A 43 11.34 -12.86 -20.97
CA ARG A 43 11.26 -12.49 -22.40
C ARG A 43 11.54 -11.01 -22.66
N GLY A 44 11.51 -10.15 -21.61
CA GLY A 44 11.76 -8.73 -21.73
C GLY A 44 10.80 -7.99 -22.68
N LYS A 45 10.82 -6.66 -22.66
CA LYS A 45 10.17 -5.83 -23.69
C LYS A 45 11.13 -5.67 -24.87
N PRO A 46 10.64 -5.70 -26.14
CA PRO A 46 11.48 -5.65 -27.34
C PRO A 46 12.33 -4.37 -27.51
N ASP A 47 12.09 -3.33 -26.70
CA ASP A 47 12.71 -2.00 -26.87
C ASP A 47 13.81 -1.65 -25.86
N THR A 48 14.17 -2.53 -24.94
CA THR A 48 15.24 -2.24 -23.96
C THR A 48 16.62 -2.65 -24.48
N THR A 49 17.26 -1.73 -25.16
CA THR A 49 18.63 -1.87 -25.69
C THR A 49 19.70 -1.49 -24.67
N SER A 50 19.83 -2.20 -23.55
CA SER A 50 21.03 -2.04 -22.72
C SER A 50 21.16 -3.12 -21.66
N GLY A 51 22.08 -4.02 -21.86
CA GLY A 51 22.52 -4.97 -20.85
C GLY A 51 23.05 -6.28 -21.45
N ASN A 52 24.10 -6.85 -20.88
CA ASN A 52 24.81 -8.06 -21.37
C ASN A 52 23.96 -9.35 -21.36
N LEU A 53 22.81 -9.37 -20.67
CA LEU A 53 21.80 -10.41 -20.77
C LEU A 53 20.70 -9.99 -21.76
N THR A 54 21.08 -9.75 -23.02
CA THR A 54 20.10 -9.62 -24.10
C THR A 54 19.50 -10.99 -24.40
N VAL A 55 18.51 -11.37 -23.59
CA VAL A 55 17.57 -12.46 -23.94
C VAL A 55 16.63 -12.00 -25.07
N ASN A 56 17.06 -11.02 -25.87
CA ASN A 56 16.35 -10.54 -27.06
C ASN A 56 16.21 -11.60 -28.16
N ASN A 57 16.83 -12.77 -27.99
CA ASN A 57 16.62 -13.90 -28.84
C ASN A 57 15.81 -14.97 -28.12
N SER A 58 14.49 -14.99 -28.34
CA SER A 58 13.57 -15.96 -27.75
C SER A 58 14.01 -17.43 -28.01
N PHE A 59 14.73 -17.66 -29.09
CA PHE A 59 15.30 -18.97 -29.38
C PHE A 59 16.45 -19.34 -28.44
N ARG A 60 17.38 -18.42 -28.18
CA ARG A 60 18.49 -18.63 -27.23
C ARG A 60 17.95 -18.89 -25.81
N LEU A 61 17.00 -18.08 -25.33
CA LEU A 61 16.34 -18.32 -24.05
C LEU A 61 15.72 -19.71 -23.98
N THR A 62 15.02 -20.14 -25.04
CA THR A 62 14.40 -21.46 -25.10
C THR A 62 15.47 -22.58 -25.04
N VAL A 63 16.61 -22.40 -25.66
CA VAL A 63 17.72 -23.37 -25.61
C VAL A 63 18.31 -23.45 -24.21
N MET A 64 18.59 -22.30 -23.56
CA MET A 64 19.11 -22.25 -22.19
C MET A 64 18.14 -22.87 -21.19
N LEU A 65 16.85 -22.50 -21.24
CA LEU A 65 15.83 -23.08 -20.37
C LEU A 65 15.68 -24.60 -20.60
N SER A 66 15.70 -25.05 -21.86
CA SER A 66 15.65 -26.48 -22.16
C SER A 66 16.87 -27.25 -21.64
N SER A 67 18.03 -26.60 -21.60
CA SER A 67 19.24 -27.18 -21.02
C SER A 67 19.09 -27.32 -19.47
N LEU A 68 18.59 -26.28 -18.79
CA LEU A 68 18.39 -26.29 -17.34
C LEU A 68 17.32 -27.30 -16.92
N ILE A 69 16.21 -27.38 -17.66
CA ILE A 69 15.12 -28.34 -17.40
C ILE A 69 15.59 -29.77 -17.60
N ARG A 70 16.31 -30.09 -18.69
CA ARG A 70 16.84 -31.43 -18.93
C ARG A 70 17.82 -31.90 -17.86
N ARG A 71 18.49 -30.98 -17.17
CA ARG A 71 19.40 -31.26 -16.06
C ARG A 71 18.70 -31.28 -14.70
N ASN A 72 17.37 -31.14 -14.66
CA ASN A 72 16.58 -31.04 -13.41
C ASN A 72 17.02 -29.88 -12.49
N LEU A 73 17.61 -28.82 -13.03
CA LEU A 73 17.93 -27.60 -12.29
C LEU A 73 16.72 -26.68 -12.21
N LEU A 74 15.81 -26.75 -13.19
CA LEU A 74 14.51 -26.07 -13.21
C LEU A 74 13.41 -27.06 -13.56
N GLU A 75 12.24 -26.84 -12.97
CA GLU A 75 10.98 -27.49 -13.37
C GLU A 75 10.08 -26.50 -14.10
N ARG A 76 9.41 -26.93 -15.16
CA ARG A 76 8.46 -26.11 -15.91
C ARG A 76 7.04 -26.49 -15.55
N ASN A 77 6.27 -25.52 -15.07
CA ASN A 77 4.86 -25.69 -14.78
C ASN A 77 4.01 -25.06 -15.90
N ILE A 78 3.23 -25.89 -16.59
CA ILE A 78 2.40 -25.49 -17.75
C ILE A 78 0.91 -25.39 -17.36
N THR A 79 0.55 -25.74 -16.11
CA THR A 79 -0.85 -25.82 -15.67
C THR A 79 -1.50 -24.47 -15.41
N THR A 80 -0.74 -23.39 -15.42
CA THR A 80 -1.22 -22.03 -15.24
C THR A 80 -1.43 -21.32 -16.58
N THR A 81 -2.28 -20.30 -16.59
CA THR A 81 -2.50 -19.41 -17.75
C THR A 81 -1.21 -18.77 -18.27
N CYS A 82 -0.15 -18.77 -17.46
CA CYS A 82 1.17 -18.28 -17.79
C CYS A 82 2.21 -19.34 -17.41
N PRO A 83 3.05 -19.86 -18.37
CA PRO A 83 4.10 -20.81 -18.06
C PRO A 83 5.06 -20.24 -17.00
N SER A 84 5.38 -21.03 -15.99
CA SER A 84 6.30 -20.64 -14.94
C SER A 84 7.37 -21.70 -14.70
N LEU A 85 8.50 -21.24 -14.19
CA LEU A 85 9.64 -22.06 -13.81
C LEU A 85 9.71 -22.15 -12.29
N ARG A 86 10.16 -23.30 -11.82
CA ARG A 86 10.40 -23.55 -10.40
C ARG A 86 11.84 -24.01 -10.23
N MET A 87 12.50 -23.47 -9.18
CA MET A 87 13.84 -23.87 -8.78
C MET A 87 13.77 -24.51 -7.38
N HIS A 88 14.52 -25.58 -7.17
CA HIS A 88 14.59 -26.14 -5.82
C HIS A 88 15.28 -25.16 -4.87
N ARG A 89 14.67 -24.86 -3.71
CA ARG A 89 15.17 -23.86 -2.74
C ARG A 89 16.62 -24.14 -2.27
N LEU A 90 16.99 -25.40 -2.13
CA LEU A 90 18.35 -25.77 -1.75
C LEU A 90 19.35 -25.47 -2.89
N LEU A 91 18.95 -25.65 -4.17
CA LEU A 91 19.76 -25.22 -5.30
C LEU A 91 19.94 -23.69 -5.30
N GLN A 92 18.86 -22.96 -5.10
CA GLN A 92 18.91 -21.49 -4.96
C GLN A 92 19.93 -21.06 -3.89
N LEU A 93 19.86 -21.66 -2.70
CA LEU A 93 20.79 -21.37 -1.63
C LEU A 93 22.24 -21.70 -2.01
N THR A 94 22.47 -22.83 -2.67
CA THR A 94 23.81 -23.24 -3.14
C THR A 94 24.36 -22.23 -4.16
N LEU A 95 23.52 -21.74 -5.10
CA LEU A 95 23.92 -20.73 -6.08
C LEU A 95 24.28 -19.41 -5.40
N LEU A 96 23.46 -18.93 -4.46
CA LEU A 96 23.73 -17.70 -3.72
C LEU A 96 25.02 -17.81 -2.90
N LEU A 97 25.26 -18.94 -2.21
CA LEU A 97 26.53 -19.19 -1.50
C LEU A 97 27.76 -19.26 -2.42
N ASN A 98 27.59 -19.80 -3.63
CA ASN A 98 28.66 -19.81 -4.62
C ASN A 98 28.92 -18.41 -5.17
N LEU A 99 27.90 -17.57 -5.30
CA LEU A 99 28.03 -16.16 -5.68
C LEU A 99 28.68 -15.31 -4.59
N ASP A 100 28.50 -15.65 -3.31
CA ASP A 100 29.19 -14.97 -2.18
C ASP A 100 30.70 -14.98 -2.32
N ARG A 101 31.27 -15.98 -2.96
CA ARG A 101 32.70 -16.08 -3.24
C ARG A 101 33.14 -15.31 -4.48
N ARG A 102 32.21 -14.77 -5.28
CA ARG A 102 32.41 -14.10 -6.56
C ARG A 102 31.64 -12.80 -6.61
N GLN A 103 32.08 -11.81 -5.84
CA GLN A 103 31.34 -10.56 -5.57
C GLN A 103 30.92 -9.81 -6.85
N GLU A 104 31.79 -9.70 -7.85
CA GLU A 104 31.46 -9.06 -9.14
C GLU A 104 30.32 -9.76 -9.86
N LYS A 105 30.37 -11.09 -9.93
CA LYS A 105 29.30 -11.90 -10.54
C LYS A 105 27.99 -11.83 -9.74
N ARG A 106 28.10 -11.77 -8.41
CA ARG A 106 26.95 -11.60 -7.53
C ARG A 106 26.25 -10.29 -7.80
N GLN A 107 27.03 -9.19 -7.89
CA GLN A 107 26.50 -7.86 -8.19
C GLN A 107 25.84 -7.86 -9.58
N GLU A 108 26.53 -8.39 -10.60
CA GLU A 108 26.00 -8.47 -11.97
C GLU A 108 24.68 -9.25 -12.04
N ALA A 109 24.61 -10.41 -11.35
CA ALA A 109 23.41 -11.23 -11.31
C ALA A 109 22.24 -10.54 -10.58
N PHE A 110 22.53 -9.85 -9.48
CA PHE A 110 21.51 -9.06 -8.75
C PHE A 110 20.98 -7.91 -9.61
N ASP A 111 21.87 -7.12 -10.23
CA ASP A 111 21.48 -5.99 -11.07
C ASP A 111 20.62 -6.45 -12.26
N ASN A 112 20.97 -7.58 -12.86
CA ASN A 112 20.19 -8.18 -13.93
C ASN A 112 18.81 -8.66 -13.44
N ALA A 113 18.73 -9.26 -12.25
CA ALA A 113 17.45 -9.68 -11.66
C ALA A 113 16.54 -8.47 -11.33
N VAL A 114 17.11 -7.39 -10.79
CA VAL A 114 16.41 -6.11 -10.58
C VAL A 114 15.88 -5.57 -11.91
N ARG A 115 16.73 -5.50 -12.94
CA ARG A 115 16.35 -5.00 -14.26
C ARG A 115 15.23 -5.82 -14.90
N LEU A 116 15.34 -7.15 -14.92
CA LEU A 116 14.29 -8.04 -15.42
C LEU A 116 12.95 -7.81 -14.70
N THR A 117 13.00 -7.71 -13.37
CA THR A 117 11.80 -7.47 -12.58
C THR A 117 11.23 -6.08 -12.85
N ARG A 118 12.09 -5.06 -12.98
CA ARG A 118 11.69 -3.70 -13.30
C ARG A 118 11.04 -3.57 -14.68
N ASP A 119 11.59 -4.25 -15.70
CA ASP A 119 11.09 -4.22 -17.08
C ASP A 119 9.72 -4.91 -17.22
N ALA A 120 9.46 -5.95 -16.42
CA ALA A 120 8.18 -6.64 -16.40
C ALA A 120 7.07 -5.84 -15.72
N LEU A 121 7.43 -4.98 -14.76
CA LEU A 121 6.46 -4.23 -13.96
C LEU A 121 6.19 -2.84 -14.55
N PRO A 122 4.92 -2.46 -14.71
CA PRO A 122 4.58 -1.10 -15.11
C PRO A 122 5.03 -0.12 -14.00
N ARG A 123 5.52 1.06 -14.40
CA ARG A 123 5.74 2.15 -13.45
C ARG A 123 4.43 2.52 -12.80
N ARG A 124 4.47 2.75 -11.50
CA ARG A 124 3.29 3.21 -10.77
C ARG A 124 3.25 4.74 -10.79
N ASP A 125 3.21 5.26 -11.99
CA ASP A 125 2.75 6.62 -12.17
C ASP A 125 1.22 6.65 -11.96
N MET A 126 0.71 7.84 -11.87
CA MET A 126 -0.70 8.02 -11.61
C MET A 126 -1.58 7.80 -12.85
N THR A 127 -1.02 7.46 -14.00
CA THR A 127 -1.72 7.09 -15.23
C THR A 127 -1.87 5.57 -15.36
N SER A 128 -1.10 4.78 -14.60
CA SER A 128 -1.00 3.32 -14.73
C SER A 128 -1.86 2.53 -13.74
N ARG A 129 -2.89 3.16 -13.13
CA ARG A 129 -3.80 2.49 -12.18
C ARG A 129 -4.93 1.70 -12.84
N LEU A 130 -4.71 1.20 -14.05
CA LEU A 130 -5.69 0.37 -14.73
C LEU A 130 -5.71 -1.06 -14.15
N PRO A 131 -6.87 -1.73 -14.10
CA PRO A 131 -7.01 -3.08 -13.51
C PRO A 131 -6.07 -4.13 -14.09
N GLN A 132 -5.70 -3.98 -15.36
CA GLN A 132 -4.73 -4.85 -16.03
C GLN A 132 -3.33 -4.80 -15.40
N PHE A 133 -2.94 -3.66 -14.83
CA PHE A 133 -1.65 -3.51 -14.15
C PHE A 133 -1.66 -4.16 -12.77
N ASP A 134 -2.81 -4.23 -12.10
CA ASP A 134 -2.93 -4.95 -10.83
C ASP A 134 -2.61 -6.42 -10.95
N ALA A 135 -3.08 -7.07 -12.02
CA ALA A 135 -2.77 -8.48 -12.29
C ALA A 135 -1.27 -8.71 -12.48
N ILE A 136 -0.59 -7.80 -13.21
CA ILE A 136 0.86 -7.86 -13.43
C ILE A 136 1.62 -7.67 -12.11
N TRP A 137 1.21 -6.69 -11.29
CA TRP A 137 1.82 -6.45 -9.98
C TRP A 137 1.63 -7.64 -9.03
N LYS A 138 0.43 -8.21 -8.95
CA LYS A 138 0.16 -9.41 -8.14
C LYS A 138 1.01 -10.60 -8.59
N GLN A 139 1.14 -10.81 -9.89
CA GLN A 139 1.93 -11.90 -10.46
C GLN A 139 3.43 -11.79 -10.11
N HIS A 140 3.99 -10.56 -10.12
CA HIS A 140 5.43 -10.34 -9.98
C HIS A 140 5.84 -9.80 -8.60
N MET A 141 4.92 -9.48 -7.70
CA MET A 141 5.25 -9.04 -6.34
C MET A 141 6.16 -10.03 -5.59
N PRO A 142 5.97 -11.37 -5.68
CA PRO A 142 6.89 -12.31 -5.04
C PRO A 142 8.35 -12.16 -5.49
N GLN A 143 8.60 -11.68 -6.71
CA GLN A 143 9.95 -11.42 -7.21
C GLN A 143 10.58 -10.21 -6.52
N VAL A 144 9.80 -9.14 -6.32
CA VAL A 144 10.26 -7.94 -5.61
C VAL A 144 10.62 -8.27 -4.16
N LEU A 145 9.78 -9.06 -3.49
CA LEU A 145 10.03 -9.52 -2.11
C LEU A 145 11.27 -10.43 -2.02
N SER A 146 11.51 -11.27 -3.04
CA SER A 146 12.71 -12.10 -3.10
C SER A 146 13.98 -11.25 -3.26
N LEU A 147 13.95 -10.22 -4.12
CA LEU A 147 15.04 -9.27 -4.30
C LEU A 147 15.32 -8.48 -3.00
N GLN A 148 14.28 -8.03 -2.29
CA GLN A 148 14.42 -7.40 -0.98
C GLN A 148 15.14 -8.32 0.00
N ALA A 149 14.64 -9.55 0.17
CA ALA A 149 15.20 -10.52 1.09
C ALA A 149 16.67 -10.86 0.76
N ALA A 150 17.00 -11.04 -0.52
CA ALA A 150 18.36 -11.33 -0.97
C ALA A 150 19.31 -10.14 -0.70
N PHE A 151 18.84 -8.91 -0.90
CA PHE A 151 19.62 -7.71 -0.59
C PHE A 151 19.88 -7.57 0.91
N GLU A 152 18.85 -7.72 1.75
CA GLU A 152 18.98 -7.62 3.21
C GLU A 152 19.89 -8.71 3.80
N GLN A 153 19.81 -9.93 3.26
CA GLN A 153 20.66 -11.06 3.68
C GLN A 153 22.11 -10.93 3.21
N SER A 154 22.40 -10.05 2.25
CA SER A 154 23.74 -9.90 1.68
C SER A 154 24.76 -9.27 2.61
N ASN A 155 24.36 -8.81 3.80
CA ASN A 155 25.24 -8.10 4.74
C ASN A 155 26.07 -6.97 4.11
N LEU A 156 25.45 -6.17 3.24
CA LEU A 156 26.06 -5.05 2.51
C LEU A 156 27.06 -5.46 1.41
N SER A 157 27.13 -6.73 1.04
CA SER A 157 28.00 -7.18 -0.06
C SER A 157 27.44 -6.86 -1.46
N ILE A 158 26.19 -6.40 -1.55
CA ILE A 158 25.55 -5.97 -2.79
C ILE A 158 25.29 -4.46 -2.70
N ALA A 159 25.72 -3.72 -3.72
CA ALA A 159 25.33 -2.34 -3.91
C ALA A 159 23.98 -2.25 -4.63
N ALA A 160 23.13 -1.34 -4.21
CA ALA A 160 21.84 -1.12 -4.86
C ALA A 160 21.73 0.31 -5.38
N GLY A 161 21.21 0.47 -6.60
CA GLY A 161 21.03 1.76 -7.26
C GLY A 161 19.62 2.33 -7.11
N PHE A 162 19.44 3.55 -7.65
CA PHE A 162 18.15 4.23 -7.69
C PHE A 162 17.05 3.42 -8.41
N GLU A 163 17.43 2.54 -9.35
CA GLU A 163 16.45 1.69 -10.05
C GLU A 163 15.80 0.68 -9.12
N PHE A 164 16.58 0.04 -8.24
CA PHE A 164 16.02 -0.85 -7.22
C PHE A 164 15.19 -0.08 -6.19
N ALA A 165 15.65 1.07 -5.72
CA ALA A 165 14.87 1.92 -4.82
C ALA A 165 13.55 2.38 -5.48
N SER A 166 13.54 2.71 -6.76
CA SER A 166 12.34 3.04 -7.52
C SER A 166 11.38 1.84 -7.64
N LEU A 167 11.91 0.63 -7.85
CA LEU A 167 11.11 -0.60 -7.86
C LEU A 167 10.44 -0.82 -6.50
N LEU A 168 11.18 -0.64 -5.41
CA LEU A 168 10.66 -0.76 -4.05
C LEU A 168 9.59 0.31 -3.75
N ALA A 169 9.77 1.55 -4.23
CA ALA A 169 8.79 2.62 -4.09
C ALA A 169 7.47 2.29 -4.81
N ASP A 170 7.56 1.80 -6.05
CA ASP A 170 6.39 1.39 -6.83
C ASP A 170 5.67 0.19 -6.17
N ALA A 171 6.44 -0.80 -5.67
CA ALA A 171 5.89 -1.93 -4.93
C ALA A 171 5.18 -1.49 -3.64
N GLY A 172 5.80 -0.58 -2.89
CA GLY A 172 5.20 0.02 -1.70
C GLY A 172 3.89 0.76 -2.01
N SER A 173 3.84 1.50 -3.12
CA SER A 173 2.62 2.16 -3.61
C SER A 173 1.51 1.15 -3.93
N PHE A 174 1.85 0.07 -4.62
CA PHE A 174 0.90 -1.01 -4.93
C PHE A 174 0.33 -1.64 -3.65
N LEU A 175 1.20 -1.99 -2.70
CA LEU A 175 0.79 -2.61 -1.45
C LEU A 175 -0.08 -1.67 -0.59
N TRP A 176 0.25 -0.38 -0.57
CA TRP A 176 -0.56 0.64 0.10
C TRP A 176 -1.99 0.72 -0.45
N GLU A 177 -2.15 0.70 -1.77
CA GLU A 177 -3.48 0.69 -2.41
C GLU A 177 -4.29 -0.56 -2.04
N HIS A 178 -3.60 -1.68 -1.80
CA HIS A 178 -4.21 -2.94 -1.36
C HIS A 178 -4.30 -3.06 0.17
N ARG A 179 -3.94 -2.01 0.93
CA ARG A 179 -3.95 -1.96 2.41
C ARG A 179 -3.01 -2.98 3.08
N LEU A 180 -1.97 -3.40 2.40
CA LEU A 180 -0.94 -4.31 2.90
C LEU A 180 0.23 -3.52 3.50
N ASN A 181 -0.06 -2.63 4.46
CA ASN A 181 0.88 -1.65 5.00
C ASN A 181 2.08 -2.31 5.68
N ARG A 182 1.89 -3.44 6.37
CA ARG A 182 2.97 -4.18 7.03
C ARG A 182 4.04 -4.67 6.07
N ILE A 183 3.67 -4.96 4.81
CA ILE A 183 4.62 -5.37 3.77
C ILE A 183 5.20 -4.12 3.06
N ALA A 184 4.39 -3.08 2.89
CA ALA A 184 4.80 -1.85 2.22
C ALA A 184 5.91 -1.09 2.97
N ILE A 185 5.78 -0.93 4.30
CA ILE A 185 6.70 -0.14 5.13
C ILE A 185 8.16 -0.66 5.05
N PRO A 186 8.46 -1.95 5.22
CA PRO A 186 9.82 -2.47 5.08
C PRO A 186 10.44 -2.21 3.70
N LEU A 187 9.67 -2.37 2.60
CA LEU A 187 10.13 -2.08 1.25
C LEU A 187 10.50 -0.61 1.07
N LEU A 188 9.63 0.28 1.52
CA LEU A 188 9.85 1.73 1.43
C LEU A 188 11.02 2.17 2.30
N THR A 189 11.14 1.64 3.52
CA THR A 189 12.26 1.94 4.43
C THR A 189 13.59 1.48 3.84
N LEU A 190 13.61 0.32 3.19
CA LEU A 190 14.80 -0.15 2.48
C LEU A 190 15.14 0.78 1.31
N GLY A 191 14.14 1.16 0.51
CA GLY A 191 14.30 2.11 -0.59
C GLY A 191 14.85 3.46 -0.12
N GLU A 192 14.35 4.00 1.01
CA GLU A 192 14.86 5.22 1.63
C GLU A 192 16.35 5.11 1.97
N LYS A 193 16.75 4.02 2.66
CA LYS A 193 18.17 3.76 3.01
C LYS A 193 19.07 3.70 1.78
N ILE A 194 18.62 3.02 0.72
CA ILE A 194 19.38 2.90 -0.53
C ILE A 194 19.58 4.28 -1.18
N VAL A 195 18.54 5.10 -1.27
CA VAL A 195 18.64 6.42 -1.88
C VAL A 195 19.51 7.35 -1.06
N VAL A 196 19.29 7.40 0.26
CA VAL A 196 20.07 8.28 1.16
C VAL A 196 21.56 7.95 1.14
N ALA A 197 21.92 6.66 1.04
CA ALA A 197 23.33 6.24 0.97
C ALA A 197 24.06 6.69 -0.32
N GLN A 198 23.33 7.07 -1.37
CA GLN A 198 23.90 7.51 -2.65
C GLN A 198 23.87 9.03 -2.86
N LEU A 199 23.07 9.75 -2.07
CA LEU A 199 22.98 11.20 -2.19
C LEU A 199 24.12 11.88 -1.42
N GLN A 200 24.72 12.92 -2.03
CA GLN A 200 25.61 13.83 -1.34
C GLN A 200 24.80 14.81 -0.49
N GLU A 201 25.48 15.47 0.44
CA GLU A 201 24.84 16.46 1.31
C GLU A 201 24.21 17.60 0.48
N GLY A 202 22.90 17.79 0.65
CA GLY A 202 22.12 18.77 -0.11
C GLY A 202 21.58 18.30 -1.45
N GLU A 203 21.93 17.10 -1.92
CA GLU A 203 21.32 16.53 -3.12
C GLU A 203 19.91 16.02 -2.86
N THR A 204 19.08 16.08 -3.88
CA THR A 204 17.68 15.62 -3.84
C THR A 204 17.37 14.70 -5.02
N HIS A 205 16.54 13.71 -4.78
CA HIS A 205 16.10 12.78 -5.83
C HIS A 205 14.59 12.54 -5.77
N SER A 206 13.93 12.48 -6.92
CA SER A 206 12.47 12.30 -7.01
C SER A 206 11.99 11.01 -6.34
N VAL A 207 12.77 9.92 -6.42
CA VAL A 207 12.49 8.65 -5.75
C VAL A 207 12.43 8.81 -4.23
N LEU A 208 13.37 9.59 -3.64
CA LEU A 208 13.33 9.87 -2.20
C LEU A 208 12.06 10.60 -1.80
N ALA A 209 11.70 11.65 -2.54
CA ALA A 209 10.46 12.39 -2.26
C ALA A 209 9.21 11.49 -2.37
N SER A 210 9.18 10.54 -3.30
CA SER A 210 8.08 9.58 -3.42
C SER A 210 8.04 8.60 -2.25
N ILE A 211 9.17 8.04 -1.85
CA ILE A 211 9.28 7.12 -0.72
C ILE A 211 8.90 7.83 0.59
N GLU A 212 9.46 9.01 0.85
CA GLU A 212 9.15 9.79 2.05
C GLU A 212 7.66 10.16 2.13
N ASN A 213 7.03 10.47 0.98
CA ASN A 213 5.60 10.74 0.92
C ASN A 213 4.77 9.50 1.35
N PHE A 214 5.09 8.32 0.81
CA PHE A 214 4.37 7.11 1.20
C PHE A 214 4.62 6.72 2.66
N LEU A 215 5.87 6.78 3.14
CA LEU A 215 6.20 6.51 4.53
C LEU A 215 5.46 7.46 5.47
N ALA A 216 5.39 8.75 5.13
CA ALA A 216 4.65 9.72 5.92
C ALA A 216 3.15 9.38 6.00
N VAL A 217 2.52 9.08 4.85
CA VAL A 217 1.10 8.73 4.82
C VAL A 217 0.82 7.42 5.57
N LEU A 218 1.71 6.43 5.47
CA LEU A 218 1.55 5.14 6.15
C LEU A 218 1.73 5.22 7.66
N SER A 219 2.69 6.02 8.14
CA SER A 219 3.00 6.16 9.58
C SER A 219 2.18 7.22 10.30
N ALA A 220 1.48 8.10 9.59
CA ALA A 220 0.76 9.23 10.19
C ALA A 220 -0.28 8.85 11.24
N TYR A 221 -0.67 7.58 11.28
CA TYR A 221 -1.84 7.12 12.02
C TYR A 221 -1.54 6.11 13.12
N ASP A 222 -0.27 5.77 13.32
CA ASP A 222 0.13 4.81 14.34
C ASP A 222 0.12 5.43 15.75
N SER A 223 0.59 6.67 15.89
CA SER A 223 0.57 7.42 17.13
C SER A 223 0.50 8.93 16.90
N VAL A 224 0.34 9.72 17.97
CA VAL A 224 0.40 11.21 17.91
C VAL A 224 1.78 11.67 17.47
N GLU A 225 2.84 11.02 17.97
CA GLU A 225 4.22 11.36 17.60
C GLU A 225 4.50 11.01 16.14
N ASP A 226 4.04 9.85 15.66
CA ASP A 226 4.19 9.45 14.26
C ASP A 226 3.47 10.42 13.32
N ARG A 227 2.31 10.93 13.73
CA ARG A 227 1.59 11.98 12.99
C ARG A 227 2.41 13.27 12.89
N ARG A 228 3.02 13.70 13.99
CA ARG A 228 3.89 14.88 14.01
C ARG A 228 5.10 14.67 13.08
N LEU A 229 5.70 13.49 13.12
CA LEU A 229 6.80 13.11 12.24
C LEU A 229 6.35 13.06 10.77
N ALA A 230 5.21 12.50 10.48
CA ALA A 230 4.62 12.43 9.15
C ALA A 230 4.37 13.82 8.58
N MET A 231 3.85 14.74 9.38
CA MET A 231 3.67 16.15 8.98
C MET A 231 5.02 16.81 8.65
N GLN A 232 6.07 16.58 9.45
CA GLN A 232 7.40 17.09 9.17
C GLN A 232 7.98 16.50 7.87
N ARG A 233 7.82 15.19 7.65
CA ARG A 233 8.23 14.52 6.41
C ARG A 233 7.49 15.12 5.20
N LEU A 234 6.18 15.30 5.26
CA LEU A 234 5.41 15.87 4.14
C LEU A 234 5.78 17.33 3.86
N LYS A 235 6.03 18.15 4.88
CA LYS A 235 6.58 19.51 4.68
C LYS A 235 7.91 19.46 3.93
N ARG A 236 8.79 18.52 4.30
CA ARG A 236 10.05 18.29 3.59
C ARG A 236 9.82 17.80 2.16
N VAL A 237 8.90 16.86 1.93
CA VAL A 237 8.56 16.35 0.59
C VAL A 237 8.11 17.49 -0.32
N VAL A 238 7.24 18.39 0.16
CA VAL A 238 6.83 19.57 -0.60
C VAL A 238 8.05 20.44 -0.98
N GLN A 239 8.93 20.73 -0.01
CA GLN A 239 10.14 21.51 -0.26
C GLN A 239 11.08 20.86 -1.29
N LEU A 240 11.28 19.53 -1.18
CA LEU A 240 12.07 18.74 -2.12
C LEU A 240 11.50 18.82 -3.55
N ARG A 241 10.20 18.61 -3.70
CA ARG A 241 9.52 18.66 -5.01
C ARG A 241 9.54 20.07 -5.61
N GLU A 242 9.30 21.10 -4.81
CA GLU A 242 9.47 22.50 -5.26
C GLU A 242 10.91 22.81 -5.64
N GLY A 243 11.91 22.29 -4.89
CA GLY A 243 13.32 22.43 -5.20
C GLY A 243 13.70 21.78 -6.53
N ILE A 244 13.23 20.54 -6.74
CA ILE A 244 13.42 19.82 -8.00
C ILE A 244 12.83 20.62 -9.18
N LEU A 245 11.59 21.10 -9.06
CA LEU A 245 10.95 21.87 -10.12
C LEU A 245 11.67 23.19 -10.42
N ARG A 246 12.18 23.88 -9.39
CA ARG A 246 12.95 25.11 -9.55
C ARG A 246 14.33 24.90 -10.18
N SER A 247 14.94 23.73 -9.99
CA SER A 247 16.27 23.41 -10.56
C SER A 247 16.21 23.02 -12.04
N LEU A 248 15.01 22.70 -12.55
CA LEU A 248 14.84 22.37 -13.96
C LEU A 248 14.81 23.63 -14.81
N PRO A 249 15.37 23.59 -16.03
CA PRO A 249 15.22 24.69 -16.99
C PRO A 249 13.74 24.94 -17.28
N ASP A 250 13.38 26.19 -17.56
CA ASP A 250 12.01 26.59 -17.89
C ASP A 250 11.36 25.62 -18.90
N LYS A 251 10.20 25.08 -18.56
CA LYS A 251 9.38 24.14 -19.35
C LYS A 251 9.92 22.71 -19.54
N THR A 252 10.92 22.29 -18.77
CA THR A 252 11.40 20.89 -18.83
C THR A 252 10.80 19.99 -17.75
N ALA A 253 10.06 20.57 -16.78
CA ALA A 253 9.34 19.79 -15.77
C ALA A 253 8.29 18.90 -16.43
N THR A 254 8.35 17.60 -16.15
CA THR A 254 7.35 16.65 -16.66
C THR A 254 5.99 16.88 -16.00
N LEU A 255 4.92 16.50 -16.69
CA LEU A 255 3.57 16.52 -16.13
C LEU A 255 3.49 15.74 -14.82
N GLU A 256 4.16 14.59 -14.76
CA GLU A 256 4.23 13.72 -13.57
C GLU A 256 4.86 14.43 -12.38
N GLN A 257 5.99 15.10 -12.56
CA GLN A 257 6.66 15.84 -11.48
C GLN A 257 5.78 16.93 -10.88
N GLN A 258 5.02 17.62 -11.73
CA GLN A 258 4.08 18.65 -11.28
C GLN A 258 2.87 18.06 -10.56
N ILE A 259 2.31 16.97 -11.08
CA ILE A 259 1.24 16.20 -10.41
C ILE A 259 1.69 15.72 -9.03
N ASP A 260 2.90 15.24 -8.92
CA ASP A 260 3.47 14.76 -7.67
C ASP A 260 3.60 15.87 -6.61
N LEU A 261 3.92 17.11 -7.02
CA LEU A 261 3.90 18.25 -6.10
C LEU A 261 2.47 18.53 -5.60
N GLY A 262 1.48 18.52 -6.52
CA GLY A 262 0.07 18.69 -6.14
C GLY A 262 -0.39 17.61 -5.17
N ARG A 263 0.06 16.35 -5.35
CA ARG A 263 -0.22 15.27 -4.43
C ARG A 263 0.40 15.50 -3.05
N ALA A 264 1.65 15.95 -2.99
CA ALA A 264 2.30 16.25 -1.71
C ALA A 264 1.57 17.36 -0.93
N TRP A 265 1.11 18.41 -1.61
CA TRP A 265 0.25 19.42 -0.99
C TRP A 265 -1.06 18.84 -0.46
N ASN A 266 -1.68 17.93 -1.20
CA ASN A 266 -2.90 17.25 -0.77
C ASN A 266 -2.69 16.38 0.46
N ASP A 267 -1.65 15.54 0.46
CA ASP A 267 -1.36 14.62 1.56
C ASP A 267 -1.03 15.43 2.85
N LEU A 268 -0.31 16.54 2.71
CA LEU A 268 -0.06 17.46 3.83
C LEU A 268 -1.36 18.11 4.34
N ALA A 269 -2.24 18.52 3.43
CA ALA A 269 -3.52 19.11 3.79
C ALA A 269 -4.43 18.13 4.54
N TYR A 270 -4.39 16.85 4.21
CA TYR A 270 -5.10 15.82 4.97
C TYR A 270 -4.65 15.76 6.43
N ILE A 271 -3.33 15.74 6.68
CA ILE A 271 -2.82 15.70 8.06
C ILE A 271 -3.19 16.98 8.81
N HIS A 272 -3.12 18.15 8.16
CA HIS A 272 -3.59 19.40 8.77
C HIS A 272 -5.08 19.34 9.11
N ALA A 273 -5.92 18.77 8.24
CA ALA A 273 -7.34 18.59 8.56
C ALA A 273 -7.57 17.64 9.73
N ASP A 274 -6.77 16.58 9.86
CA ASP A 274 -6.84 15.62 10.95
C ASP A 274 -6.40 16.20 12.30
N THR A 275 -5.51 17.20 12.27
CA THR A 275 -5.10 17.97 13.45
C THR A 275 -5.96 19.20 13.70
N GLU A 276 -7.04 19.37 12.93
CA GLU A 276 -7.97 20.52 13.03
C GLU A 276 -7.35 21.86 12.60
N GLU A 277 -6.20 21.83 11.93
CA GLU A 277 -5.54 22.98 11.35
C GLU A 277 -6.18 23.29 9.96
N PHE A 278 -7.45 23.70 10.00
CA PHE A 278 -8.27 23.82 8.78
C PHE A 278 -7.85 24.93 7.82
N GLU A 279 -7.19 25.98 8.33
CA GLU A 279 -6.66 27.06 7.46
C GLU A 279 -5.49 26.55 6.64
N GLU A 280 -4.57 25.80 7.23
CA GLU A 280 -3.44 25.17 6.56
C GLU A 280 -3.92 24.10 5.57
N ALA A 281 -4.94 23.33 5.97
CA ALA A 281 -5.56 22.34 5.09
C ALA A 281 -6.21 22.99 3.86
N ASP A 282 -6.94 24.10 4.02
CA ASP A 282 -7.52 24.88 2.92
C ASP A 282 -6.44 25.45 1.99
N GLN A 283 -5.36 26.00 2.54
CA GLN A 283 -4.24 26.52 1.75
C GLN A 283 -3.57 25.40 0.94
N GLY A 284 -3.33 24.21 1.55
CA GLY A 284 -2.74 23.06 0.88
C GLY A 284 -3.61 22.56 -0.27
N THR A 285 -4.90 22.36 -0.03
CA THR A 285 -5.85 21.91 -1.06
C THR A 285 -6.03 22.95 -2.16
N ALA A 286 -6.01 24.26 -1.85
CA ALA A 286 -6.09 25.32 -2.84
C ALA A 286 -4.86 25.35 -3.76
N LYS A 287 -3.64 25.23 -3.21
CA LYS A 287 -2.40 25.15 -3.99
C LYS A 287 -2.39 23.94 -4.94
N ALA A 288 -2.81 22.77 -4.45
CA ALA A 288 -2.91 21.57 -5.27
C ALA A 288 -3.95 21.77 -6.41
N LEU A 289 -5.12 22.33 -6.11
CA LEU A 289 -6.17 22.58 -7.10
C LEU A 289 -5.73 23.60 -8.15
N GLU A 290 -5.08 24.68 -7.76
CA GLU A 290 -4.54 25.69 -8.66
C GLU A 290 -3.50 25.08 -9.61
N LEU A 291 -2.59 24.27 -9.06
CA LEU A 291 -1.60 23.56 -9.85
C LEU A 291 -2.28 22.65 -10.88
N TYR A 292 -3.23 21.79 -10.47
CA TYR A 292 -3.91 20.89 -11.40
C TYR A 292 -4.68 21.65 -12.49
N LYS A 293 -5.33 22.78 -12.16
CA LYS A 293 -5.99 23.66 -13.15
C LYS A 293 -5.01 24.27 -14.15
N SER A 294 -3.78 24.55 -13.74
CA SER A 294 -2.73 25.05 -14.64
C SER A 294 -2.19 23.98 -15.60
N LEU A 295 -2.29 22.69 -15.22
CA LEU A 295 -1.80 21.56 -16.02
C LEU A 295 -2.82 21.03 -17.02
N GLY A 296 -4.09 21.22 -16.75
CA GLY A 296 -5.17 20.76 -17.61
C GLY A 296 -6.55 20.97 -17.01
N ASP A 297 -7.55 20.62 -17.79
CA ASP A 297 -8.94 20.66 -17.35
C ASP A 297 -9.36 19.35 -16.66
N GLU A 298 -10.57 19.35 -16.09
CA GLU A 298 -11.15 18.21 -15.42
C GLU A 298 -11.29 16.97 -16.33
N ARG A 299 -11.38 17.16 -17.65
CA ARG A 299 -11.50 16.05 -18.61
C ARG A 299 -10.18 15.37 -18.87
N SER A 300 -9.09 16.13 -18.94
CA SER A 300 -7.75 15.61 -19.18
C SER A 300 -7.10 15.00 -17.93
N LEU A 301 -7.51 15.44 -16.73
CA LEU A 301 -6.95 15.03 -15.44
C LEU A 301 -8.03 14.49 -14.48
N ARG A 302 -9.03 13.77 -14.99
CA ARG A 302 -10.22 13.33 -14.21
C ARG A 302 -9.88 12.70 -12.88
N PHE A 303 -8.99 11.74 -12.90
CA PHE A 303 -8.61 11.05 -11.67
C PHE A 303 -7.93 11.98 -10.64
N ARG A 304 -7.15 12.97 -11.11
CA ARG A 304 -6.52 13.97 -10.24
C ARG A 304 -7.55 14.86 -9.59
N PHE A 305 -8.49 15.37 -10.38
CA PHE A 305 -9.58 16.16 -9.85
C PHE A 305 -10.50 15.34 -8.93
N ALA A 306 -10.71 14.05 -9.21
CA ALA A 306 -11.45 13.18 -8.31
C ALA A 306 -10.80 13.12 -6.91
N ILE A 307 -9.51 12.82 -6.85
CA ILE A 307 -8.76 12.80 -5.58
C ILE A 307 -8.77 14.19 -4.91
N GLN A 308 -8.57 15.25 -5.70
CA GLN A 308 -8.55 16.62 -5.19
C GLN A 308 -9.89 17.01 -4.57
N TYR A 309 -11.01 16.72 -5.23
CA TYR A 309 -12.33 17.02 -4.68
C TYR A 309 -12.63 16.21 -3.43
N GLN A 310 -12.16 14.95 -3.35
CA GLN A 310 -12.28 14.16 -2.13
C GLN A 310 -11.49 14.80 -0.98
N SER A 311 -10.29 15.30 -1.24
CA SER A 311 -9.49 15.99 -0.23
C SER A 311 -10.19 17.25 0.29
N ILE A 312 -10.72 18.07 -0.62
CA ILE A 312 -11.47 19.26 -0.25
C ILE A 312 -12.75 18.87 0.52
N ALA A 313 -13.45 17.82 0.08
CA ALA A 313 -14.65 17.32 0.76
C ALA A 313 -14.36 16.94 2.23
N ALA A 314 -13.24 16.26 2.47
CA ALA A 314 -12.82 15.90 3.83
C ALA A 314 -12.56 17.15 4.70
N VAL A 315 -11.88 18.15 4.16
CA VAL A 315 -11.66 19.44 4.87
C VAL A 315 -13.00 20.14 5.16
N ARG A 316 -13.90 20.24 4.17
CA ARG A 316 -15.23 20.84 4.34
C ARG A 316 -16.08 20.11 5.36
N PHE A 317 -15.98 18.78 5.36
CA PHE A 317 -16.65 17.95 6.36
C PHE A 317 -16.14 18.25 7.77
N GLY A 318 -14.82 18.31 7.97
CA GLY A 318 -14.21 18.68 9.23
C GLY A 318 -14.59 20.08 9.73
N GLN A 319 -14.80 21.02 8.80
CA GLN A 319 -15.30 22.37 9.07
C GLN A 319 -16.82 22.43 9.37
N GLY A 320 -17.56 21.30 9.26
CA GLY A 320 -19.01 21.26 9.39
C GLY A 320 -19.78 21.78 8.16
N ARG A 321 -19.11 22.01 7.04
CA ARG A 321 -19.70 22.49 5.78
C ARG A 321 -20.27 21.32 4.97
N LEU A 322 -21.30 20.66 5.53
CA LEU A 322 -21.82 19.37 5.05
C LEU A 322 -22.31 19.41 3.60
N THR A 323 -23.03 20.47 3.20
CA THR A 323 -23.57 20.60 1.83
C THR A 323 -22.46 20.59 0.78
N GLU A 324 -21.38 21.34 1.01
CA GLU A 324 -20.24 21.38 0.12
C GLU A 324 -19.48 20.04 0.09
N ALA A 325 -19.32 19.41 1.28
CA ALA A 325 -18.69 18.11 1.37
C ALA A 325 -19.46 17.05 0.57
N LEU A 326 -20.79 17.03 0.66
CA LEU A 326 -21.65 16.11 -0.11
C LEU A 326 -21.50 16.31 -1.63
N ASP A 327 -21.54 17.55 -2.10
CA ASP A 327 -21.40 17.84 -3.53
C ASP A 327 -20.01 17.45 -4.05
N LEU A 328 -18.96 17.75 -3.30
CA LEU A 328 -17.59 17.41 -3.66
C LEU A 328 -17.34 15.90 -3.64
N SER A 329 -17.84 15.18 -2.62
CA SER A 329 -17.72 13.72 -2.56
C SER A 329 -18.44 13.04 -3.72
N ARG A 330 -19.65 13.47 -4.04
CA ARG A 330 -20.40 12.98 -5.21
C ARG A 330 -19.64 13.22 -6.51
N ARG A 331 -19.13 14.42 -6.71
CA ARG A 331 -18.35 14.79 -7.91
C ARG A 331 -17.06 13.98 -8.02
N SER A 332 -16.36 13.77 -6.89
CA SER A 332 -15.19 12.90 -6.80
C SER A 332 -15.51 11.49 -7.28
N TYR A 333 -16.59 10.89 -6.75
CA TYR A 333 -17.04 9.56 -7.15
C TYR A 333 -17.37 9.47 -8.65
N GLU A 334 -18.14 10.44 -9.18
CA GLU A 334 -18.53 10.46 -10.60
C GLU A 334 -17.33 10.53 -11.53
N LEU A 335 -16.33 11.37 -11.22
CA LEU A 335 -15.10 11.48 -11.99
C LEU A 335 -14.27 10.19 -11.92
N CYS A 336 -14.09 9.63 -10.73
CA CYS A 336 -13.37 8.38 -10.54
C CYS A 336 -14.04 7.23 -11.31
N LYS A 337 -15.37 7.11 -11.19
CA LYS A 337 -16.17 6.11 -11.92
C LYS A 337 -16.07 6.27 -13.43
N SER A 338 -16.05 7.51 -13.94
CA SER A 338 -15.95 7.78 -15.38
C SER A 338 -14.58 7.43 -15.95
N GLU A 339 -13.53 7.54 -15.14
CA GLU A 339 -12.15 7.28 -15.56
C GLU A 339 -11.74 5.80 -15.41
N LEU A 340 -12.03 5.21 -14.25
CA LEU A 340 -11.56 3.88 -13.89
C LEU A 340 -12.65 2.80 -14.02
N GLY A 341 -13.90 3.20 -14.16
CA GLY A 341 -15.06 2.32 -14.17
C GLY A 341 -15.62 2.01 -12.78
N PRO A 342 -16.87 1.49 -12.72
CA PRO A 342 -17.59 1.26 -11.46
C PRO A 342 -17.02 0.11 -10.62
N ARG A 343 -16.30 -0.83 -11.23
CA ARG A 343 -15.73 -2.01 -10.54
C ARG A 343 -14.25 -1.85 -10.19
N HIS A 344 -13.75 -0.62 -10.12
CA HIS A 344 -12.39 -0.33 -9.72
C HIS A 344 -12.29 -0.10 -8.21
N LEU A 345 -11.20 -0.56 -7.56
CA LEU A 345 -11.00 -0.41 -6.11
C LEU A 345 -10.99 1.06 -5.67
N GLU A 346 -10.43 1.96 -6.48
CA GLU A 346 -10.45 3.39 -6.19
C GLU A 346 -11.87 3.99 -6.28
N THR A 347 -12.70 3.50 -7.21
CA THR A 347 -14.11 3.91 -7.28
C THR A 347 -14.86 3.45 -6.04
N ALA A 348 -14.66 2.20 -5.61
CA ALA A 348 -15.21 1.69 -4.36
C ALA A 348 -14.68 2.46 -3.13
N ARG A 349 -13.43 2.94 -3.18
CA ARG A 349 -12.90 3.83 -2.13
C ARG A 349 -13.67 5.15 -2.09
N MET A 350 -13.95 5.78 -3.24
CA MET A 350 -14.74 7.02 -3.27
C MET A 350 -16.16 6.82 -2.73
N GLU A 351 -16.77 5.65 -2.96
CA GLU A 351 -18.09 5.31 -2.38
C GLU A 351 -18.05 5.25 -0.86
N VAL A 352 -17.04 4.61 -0.30
CA VAL A 352 -16.85 4.57 1.15
C VAL A 352 -16.59 5.97 1.73
N GLU A 353 -15.77 6.78 1.08
CA GLU A 353 -15.52 8.17 1.51
C GLU A 353 -16.80 9.01 1.49
N TRP A 354 -17.58 8.86 0.44
CA TRP A 354 -18.86 9.55 0.32
C TRP A 354 -19.85 9.09 1.38
N SER A 355 -19.89 7.78 1.70
CA SER A 355 -20.75 7.25 2.75
C SER A 355 -20.49 7.90 4.11
N TYR A 356 -19.24 8.26 4.41
CA TYR A 356 -18.92 8.95 5.66
C TYR A 356 -19.56 10.33 5.75
N VAL A 357 -19.56 11.07 4.66
CA VAL A 357 -20.22 12.39 4.62
C VAL A 357 -21.73 12.23 4.70
N LEU A 358 -22.31 11.20 4.06
CA LEU A 358 -23.74 10.85 4.14
C LEU A 358 -24.14 10.50 5.57
N ILE A 359 -23.36 9.69 6.30
CA ILE A 359 -23.60 9.38 7.71
C ILE A 359 -23.60 10.67 8.54
N GLY A 360 -22.61 11.53 8.37
CA GLY A 360 -22.52 12.81 9.07
C GLY A 360 -23.68 13.77 8.75
N ALA A 361 -24.24 13.68 7.54
CA ALA A 361 -25.44 14.42 7.12
C ALA A 361 -26.76 13.77 7.58
N GLY A 362 -26.72 12.56 8.13
CA GLY A 362 -27.90 11.83 8.59
C GLY A 362 -28.60 11.02 7.49
N ASP A 363 -28.07 10.96 6.28
CA ASP A 363 -28.57 10.09 5.20
C ASP A 363 -28.00 8.67 5.35
N LEU A 364 -28.55 7.93 6.30
CA LEU A 364 -28.09 6.59 6.63
C LEU A 364 -28.40 5.57 5.53
N HIS A 365 -29.53 5.71 4.83
CA HIS A 365 -29.88 4.82 3.73
C HIS A 365 -28.96 5.04 2.53
N GLY A 366 -28.72 6.28 2.13
CA GLY A 366 -27.77 6.60 1.07
C GLY A 366 -26.34 6.12 1.40
N ALA A 367 -25.93 6.22 2.66
CA ALA A 367 -24.64 5.69 3.11
C ALA A 367 -24.58 4.16 3.00
N LEU A 368 -25.64 3.47 3.41
CA LEU A 368 -25.73 2.00 3.32
C LEU A 368 -25.60 1.52 1.88
N ASP A 369 -26.34 2.14 0.93
CA ASP A 369 -26.26 1.81 -0.49
C ASP A 369 -24.80 1.92 -1.01
N ARG A 370 -24.11 3.02 -0.69
CA ARG A 370 -22.70 3.23 -1.13
C ARG A 370 -21.77 2.19 -0.52
N LEU A 371 -21.96 1.87 0.76
CA LEU A 371 -21.12 0.87 1.44
C LEU A 371 -21.35 -0.54 0.89
N MET A 372 -22.58 -0.90 0.55
CA MET A 372 -22.92 -2.20 -0.04
C MET A 372 -22.34 -2.33 -1.46
N ASP A 373 -22.44 -1.29 -2.29
CA ASP A 373 -21.81 -1.25 -3.61
C ASP A 373 -20.29 -1.41 -3.50
N ALA A 374 -19.66 -0.67 -2.60
CA ALA A 374 -18.23 -0.77 -2.34
C ALA A 374 -17.81 -2.15 -1.82
N LEU A 375 -18.60 -2.75 -0.92
CA LEU A 375 -18.33 -4.11 -0.40
C LEU A 375 -18.37 -5.14 -1.52
N ALA A 376 -19.34 -5.05 -2.42
CA ALA A 376 -19.45 -5.97 -3.57
C ALA A 376 -18.19 -5.93 -4.45
N VAL A 377 -17.70 -4.72 -4.80
CA VAL A 377 -16.48 -4.54 -5.58
C VAL A 377 -15.25 -5.05 -4.83
N ARG A 378 -15.12 -4.72 -3.55
CA ARG A 378 -13.97 -5.14 -2.72
C ARG A 378 -13.92 -6.66 -2.54
N SER A 379 -15.07 -7.29 -2.31
CA SER A 379 -15.18 -8.75 -2.12
C SER A 379 -14.85 -9.55 -3.39
N GLU A 380 -15.01 -8.97 -4.56
CA GLU A 380 -14.61 -9.59 -5.83
C GLU A 380 -13.10 -9.48 -6.08
N ARG A 381 -12.45 -8.43 -5.57
CA ARG A 381 -11.09 -8.05 -5.93
C ARG A 381 -10.03 -8.32 -4.87
N LEU A 382 -10.44 -8.42 -3.61
CA LEU A 382 -9.58 -8.54 -2.44
C LEU A 382 -9.88 -9.84 -1.69
N GLU A 383 -8.91 -10.31 -0.92
CA GLU A 383 -9.08 -11.45 -0.02
C GLU A 383 -10.05 -11.10 1.12
N ARG A 384 -10.71 -12.11 1.69
CA ARG A 384 -11.75 -11.94 2.71
C ARG A 384 -11.30 -11.21 3.97
N ASP A 385 -10.05 -11.39 4.34
CA ASP A 385 -9.40 -10.80 5.50
C ASP A 385 -8.76 -9.44 5.21
N ASN A 386 -8.91 -8.93 3.99
CA ASN A 386 -8.34 -7.64 3.62
C ASN A 386 -8.92 -6.51 4.47
N PRO A 387 -8.09 -5.64 5.08
CA PRO A 387 -8.53 -4.55 5.95
C PRO A 387 -9.58 -3.62 5.33
N ALA A 388 -9.55 -3.42 4.00
CA ALA A 388 -10.56 -2.60 3.32
C ALA A 388 -11.96 -3.24 3.35
N ILE A 389 -12.06 -4.58 3.24
CA ILE A 389 -13.33 -5.30 3.38
C ILE A 389 -13.83 -5.21 4.82
N LEU A 390 -12.94 -5.47 5.79
CA LEU A 390 -13.31 -5.48 7.20
C LEU A 390 -13.77 -4.09 7.67
N ASN A 391 -13.08 -3.05 7.25
CA ASN A 391 -13.51 -1.67 7.50
C ASN A 391 -14.88 -1.35 6.88
N THR A 392 -15.14 -1.84 5.65
CA THR A 392 -16.46 -1.62 5.02
C THR A 392 -17.57 -2.33 5.80
N LYS A 393 -17.33 -3.58 6.21
CA LYS A 393 -18.28 -4.34 7.05
C LYS A 393 -18.53 -3.66 8.40
N TYR A 394 -17.48 -3.14 9.04
CA TYR A 394 -17.65 -2.36 10.25
C TYR A 394 -18.60 -1.17 10.04
N TRP A 395 -18.43 -0.41 8.96
CA TRP A 395 -19.30 0.74 8.68
C TRP A 395 -20.71 0.35 8.30
N ILE A 396 -20.90 -0.74 7.57
CA ILE A 396 -22.23 -1.30 7.31
C ILE A 396 -22.93 -1.67 8.62
N GLY A 397 -22.23 -2.41 9.49
CA GLY A 397 -22.76 -2.77 10.81
C GLY A 397 -23.06 -1.53 11.67
N THR A 398 -22.22 -0.50 11.58
CA THR A 398 -22.44 0.77 12.28
C THR A 398 -23.68 1.50 11.75
N VAL A 399 -23.89 1.53 10.44
CA VAL A 399 -25.07 2.17 9.84
C VAL A 399 -26.35 1.40 10.19
N TYR A 400 -26.32 0.07 10.14
CA TYR A 400 -27.44 -0.74 10.60
C TYR A 400 -27.79 -0.50 12.08
N HIS A 401 -26.75 -0.37 12.94
CA HIS A 401 -26.97 -0.03 14.34
C HIS A 401 -27.66 1.35 14.50
N TYR A 402 -27.28 2.36 13.70
CA TYR A 402 -27.95 3.67 13.72
C TYR A 402 -29.36 3.64 13.16
N LEU A 403 -29.67 2.65 12.30
CA LEU A 403 -31.01 2.40 11.77
C LEU A 403 -31.88 1.54 12.71
N ASP A 404 -31.38 1.16 13.88
CA ASP A 404 -32.02 0.26 14.86
C ASP A 404 -32.31 -1.17 14.28
N GLN A 405 -31.48 -1.59 13.32
CA GLN A 405 -31.51 -2.93 12.70
C GLN A 405 -30.42 -3.78 13.35
N LEU A 406 -30.72 -4.25 14.58
CA LEU A 406 -29.70 -4.81 15.47
C LEU A 406 -29.19 -6.17 15.02
N GLU A 407 -30.02 -7.00 14.35
CA GLU A 407 -29.60 -8.31 13.86
C GLU A 407 -28.59 -8.17 12.71
N GLU A 408 -28.89 -7.33 11.73
CA GLU A 408 -27.98 -7.06 10.60
C GLU A 408 -26.70 -6.38 11.09
N ALA A 409 -26.80 -5.46 12.02
CA ALA A 409 -25.65 -4.81 12.64
C ALA A 409 -24.72 -5.83 13.31
N GLU A 410 -25.28 -6.75 14.10
CA GLU A 410 -24.52 -7.82 14.76
C GLU A 410 -23.82 -8.73 13.75
N GLU A 411 -24.51 -9.13 12.68
CA GLU A 411 -23.95 -10.00 11.65
C GLU A 411 -22.69 -9.38 11.02
N TYR A 412 -22.78 -8.13 10.54
CA TYR A 412 -21.65 -7.46 9.90
C TYR A 412 -20.50 -7.18 10.85
N LEU A 413 -20.77 -6.79 12.10
CA LEU A 413 -19.75 -6.56 13.11
C LEU A 413 -19.02 -7.86 13.50
N ARG A 414 -19.73 -8.97 13.65
CA ARG A 414 -19.10 -10.28 13.90
C ARG A 414 -18.22 -10.71 12.74
N GLN A 415 -18.65 -10.53 11.50
CA GLN A 415 -17.82 -10.82 10.33
C GLN A 415 -16.55 -9.97 10.28
N ALA A 416 -16.63 -8.69 10.68
CA ALA A 416 -15.46 -7.84 10.74
C ALA A 416 -14.46 -8.30 11.81
N ILE A 417 -14.95 -8.82 12.96
CA ILE A 417 -14.12 -9.32 14.05
C ILE A 417 -13.50 -10.68 13.71
N GLU A 418 -14.32 -11.63 13.20
CA GLU A 418 -13.88 -13.00 12.90
C GLU A 418 -12.69 -13.03 11.94
N PHE A 419 -12.79 -12.30 10.84
CA PHE A 419 -11.71 -12.23 9.85
C PHE A 419 -10.61 -11.22 10.21
N GLY A 420 -10.87 -10.31 11.17
CA GLY A 420 -9.91 -9.31 11.62
C GLY A 420 -8.84 -9.84 12.55
N ALA A 421 -9.11 -10.93 13.28
CA ALA A 421 -8.19 -11.48 14.28
C ALA A 421 -6.86 -11.98 13.67
N ASP A 422 -6.93 -12.56 12.48
CA ASP A 422 -5.77 -13.15 11.76
C ASP A 422 -5.27 -12.26 10.60
N SER A 423 -5.87 -11.09 10.41
CA SER A 423 -5.58 -10.21 9.28
C SER A 423 -4.47 -9.19 9.60
N ASP A 424 -4.02 -8.48 8.55
CA ASP A 424 -3.21 -7.25 8.67
C ASP A 424 -4.00 -6.04 9.21
N LEU A 425 -5.25 -6.27 9.67
CA LEU A 425 -6.05 -5.28 10.35
C LEU A 425 -5.31 -4.82 11.62
N GLY A 426 -5.14 -3.53 11.78
CA GLY A 426 -4.51 -2.99 12.98
C GLY A 426 -5.30 -3.34 14.24
N LYS A 427 -4.61 -3.55 15.36
CA LYS A 427 -5.27 -3.78 16.65
C LYS A 427 -6.39 -2.75 16.97
N PRO A 428 -6.22 -1.45 16.67
CA PRO A 428 -7.29 -0.46 16.88
C PRO A 428 -8.55 -0.70 16.04
N ASP A 429 -8.42 -1.16 14.78
CA ASP A 429 -9.57 -1.48 13.94
C ASP A 429 -10.37 -2.66 14.50
N LEU A 430 -9.66 -3.67 15.00
CA LEU A 430 -10.29 -4.81 15.67
C LEU A 430 -10.96 -4.38 16.98
N ALA A 431 -10.26 -3.61 17.81
CA ALA A 431 -10.79 -3.10 19.08
C ALA A 431 -12.06 -2.26 18.87
N ARG A 432 -12.05 -1.39 17.86
CA ARG A 432 -13.23 -0.60 17.48
C ARG A 432 -14.43 -1.47 17.14
N SER A 433 -14.21 -2.52 16.32
CA SER A 433 -15.28 -3.43 15.92
C SER A 433 -15.83 -4.23 17.11
N GLN A 434 -14.94 -4.69 18.00
CA GLN A 434 -15.31 -5.37 19.24
C GLN A 434 -16.10 -4.47 20.18
N TYR A 435 -15.65 -3.23 20.37
CA TYR A 435 -16.35 -2.27 21.25
C TYR A 435 -17.71 -1.86 20.70
N ARG A 436 -17.85 -1.65 19.39
CA ARG A 436 -19.14 -1.39 18.74
C ARG A 436 -20.11 -2.55 18.95
N LEU A 437 -19.64 -3.79 18.79
CA LEU A 437 -20.44 -4.97 19.06
C LEU A 437 -20.84 -5.07 20.54
N ALA A 438 -19.93 -4.72 21.46
CA ALA A 438 -20.27 -4.68 22.90
C ALA A 438 -21.41 -3.71 23.20
N LEU A 439 -21.39 -2.49 22.64
CA LEU A 439 -22.46 -1.51 22.80
C LEU A 439 -23.80 -2.05 22.30
N LEU A 440 -23.81 -2.64 21.09
CA LEU A 440 -25.02 -3.26 20.53
C LEU A 440 -25.56 -4.40 21.43
N LEU A 441 -24.67 -5.25 21.96
CA LEU A 441 -25.05 -6.33 22.87
C LEU A 441 -25.58 -5.81 24.20
N TYR A 442 -25.06 -4.68 24.72
CA TYR A 442 -25.63 -4.01 25.90
C TYR A 442 -27.06 -3.52 25.64
N GLU A 443 -27.36 -2.97 24.48
CA GLU A 443 -28.72 -2.55 24.11
C GLU A 443 -29.66 -3.75 24.03
N GLN A 444 -29.16 -4.91 23.53
CA GLN A 444 -29.90 -6.18 23.51
C GLN A 444 -29.99 -6.87 24.88
N ARG A 445 -29.43 -6.29 25.95
CA ARG A 445 -29.36 -6.84 27.31
C ARG A 445 -28.58 -8.17 27.41
N ARG A 446 -27.67 -8.41 26.49
CA ARG A 446 -26.78 -9.59 26.49
C ARG A 446 -25.47 -9.28 27.23
N TRP A 447 -25.61 -8.92 28.51
CA TRP A 447 -24.54 -8.35 29.35
C TRP A 447 -23.26 -9.19 29.38
N LYS A 448 -23.36 -10.51 29.48
CA LYS A 448 -22.17 -11.36 29.57
C LYS A 448 -21.31 -11.34 28.29
N GLU A 449 -21.95 -11.40 27.14
CA GLU A 449 -21.26 -11.32 25.85
C GLU A 449 -20.71 -9.91 25.63
N ALA A 450 -21.48 -8.88 25.98
CA ALA A 450 -21.04 -7.49 25.87
C ALA A 450 -19.75 -7.24 26.62
N VAL A 451 -19.67 -7.65 27.90
CA VAL A 451 -18.45 -7.52 28.71
C VAL A 451 -17.25 -8.24 28.07
N THR A 452 -17.47 -9.44 27.50
CA THR A 452 -16.39 -10.17 26.83
C THR A 452 -15.79 -9.40 25.64
N PHE A 453 -16.63 -8.80 24.80
CA PHE A 453 -16.15 -8.01 23.68
C PHE A 453 -15.54 -6.66 24.09
N GLU A 454 -16.08 -6.05 25.14
CA GLU A 454 -15.51 -4.83 25.71
C GLU A 454 -14.10 -5.08 26.29
N GLU A 455 -13.92 -6.15 27.08
CA GLU A 455 -12.63 -6.53 27.62
C GLU A 455 -11.64 -6.89 26.50
N ALA A 456 -12.09 -7.60 25.45
CA ALA A 456 -11.27 -7.91 24.29
C ALA A 456 -10.83 -6.63 23.54
N ALA A 457 -11.72 -5.67 23.36
CA ALA A 457 -11.42 -4.39 22.76
C ALA A 457 -10.35 -3.63 23.56
N LEU A 458 -10.51 -3.57 24.87
CA LEU A 458 -9.58 -2.89 25.77
C LEU A 458 -8.20 -3.57 25.81
N SER A 459 -8.16 -4.91 25.82
CA SER A 459 -6.91 -5.67 25.81
C SER A 459 -6.15 -5.61 24.50
N SER A 460 -6.83 -5.28 23.41
CA SER A 460 -6.21 -5.12 22.07
C SER A 460 -5.44 -3.81 21.93
N ILE A 461 -5.61 -2.87 22.84
CA ILE A 461 -4.95 -1.57 22.87
C ILE A 461 -3.79 -1.64 23.86
N SER A 462 -2.55 -1.34 23.42
CA SER A 462 -1.37 -1.38 24.30
C SER A 462 -1.48 -0.37 25.47
N ASP A 463 -0.77 -0.62 26.57
CA ASP A 463 -0.75 0.30 27.72
C ASP A 463 -0.27 1.71 27.33
N GLU A 464 0.69 1.80 26.42
CA GLU A 464 1.20 3.07 25.91
C GLU A 464 0.17 3.78 25.02
N GLU A 465 -0.56 3.02 24.23
CA GLU A 465 -1.69 3.49 23.43
C GLU A 465 -2.87 3.86 24.31
N GLN A 466 -3.14 3.11 25.38
CA GLN A 466 -4.14 3.46 26.38
C GLN A 466 -3.80 4.78 27.07
N ALA A 467 -2.53 4.98 27.45
CA ALA A 467 -2.09 6.24 28.06
C ALA A 467 -2.32 7.44 27.11
N THR A 468 -2.05 7.27 25.83
CA THR A 468 -2.25 8.35 24.83
C THR A 468 -3.73 8.64 24.55
N ILE A 469 -4.60 7.62 24.65
CA ILE A 469 -6.05 7.77 24.42
C ILE A 469 -6.76 8.22 25.69
N PHE A 470 -6.29 7.79 26.88
CA PHE A 470 -7.02 7.85 28.14
C PHE A 470 -6.44 8.83 29.15
N CYS A 471 -5.27 9.41 28.91
CA CYS A 471 -4.71 10.46 29.75
C CYS A 471 -4.91 11.82 29.11
N ASP A 472 -5.48 12.76 29.83
CA ASP A 472 -5.38 14.17 29.46
C ASP A 472 -3.95 14.67 29.74
N GLY A 473 -3.64 15.90 29.29
CA GLY A 473 -2.34 16.52 29.53
C GLY A 473 -1.95 16.64 31.02
N ASP A 474 -2.87 16.38 31.93
CA ASP A 474 -2.68 16.40 33.39
C ASP A 474 -2.47 14.96 33.97
N GLY A 475 -2.40 13.93 33.14
CA GLY A 475 -2.13 12.53 33.55
C GLY A 475 -3.30 11.85 34.27
N ARG A 476 -4.52 12.33 34.12
CA ARG A 476 -5.71 11.70 34.71
C ARG A 476 -6.17 10.53 33.87
N ASP A 477 -6.41 9.40 34.54
CA ASP A 477 -6.92 8.18 33.92
C ASP A 477 -8.36 8.38 33.40
N LYS A 478 -8.52 8.42 32.07
CA LYS A 478 -9.81 8.53 31.39
C LYS A 478 -10.37 7.19 30.93
N ARG A 479 -9.86 6.06 31.43
CA ARG A 479 -10.38 4.72 31.06
C ARG A 479 -11.89 4.56 31.26
N LYS A 480 -12.50 5.40 32.08
CA LYS A 480 -13.96 5.44 32.28
C LYS A 480 -14.72 6.24 31.21
N ASP A 481 -14.00 6.99 30.37
CA ASP A 481 -14.57 7.90 29.37
C ASP A 481 -14.30 7.44 27.93
N ILE A 482 -14.02 6.13 27.73
CA ILE A 482 -13.87 5.56 26.39
C ILE A 482 -15.21 5.60 25.71
N THR A 483 -15.31 6.44 24.71
CA THR A 483 -16.48 6.51 23.85
C THR A 483 -16.13 5.89 22.48
N MET A 484 -17.14 5.41 21.77
CA MET A 484 -16.98 5.01 20.36
C MET A 484 -16.35 6.13 19.53
N GLU A 485 -16.63 7.38 19.86
CA GLU A 485 -16.04 8.53 19.20
C GLU A 485 -14.51 8.53 19.27
N VAL A 486 -13.93 8.20 20.42
CA VAL A 486 -12.48 8.12 20.61
C VAL A 486 -11.89 6.98 19.75
N LEU A 487 -12.52 5.81 19.78
CA LEU A 487 -12.05 4.65 19.00
C LEU A 487 -12.24 4.86 17.49
N ASP A 488 -13.39 5.38 17.07
CA ASP A 488 -13.67 5.70 15.67
C ASP A 488 -12.73 6.79 15.15
N ARG A 489 -12.50 7.85 15.93
CA ARG A 489 -11.58 8.93 15.58
C ARG A 489 -10.17 8.42 15.35
N ARG A 490 -9.68 7.53 16.20
CA ARG A 490 -8.35 6.96 16.08
C ARG A 490 -8.18 6.11 14.83
N VAL A 491 -9.10 5.22 14.56
CA VAL A 491 -9.04 4.36 13.37
C VAL A 491 -9.26 5.16 12.09
N PHE A 492 -10.06 6.19 12.16
CA PHE A 492 -10.21 7.15 11.07
C PHE A 492 -8.87 7.82 10.73
N LEU A 493 -8.15 8.24 11.74
CA LEU A 493 -6.82 8.80 11.60
C LEU A 493 -5.82 7.78 11.02
N GLN A 494 -5.86 6.51 11.46
CA GLN A 494 -5.00 5.44 10.96
C GLN A 494 -5.26 5.06 9.48
N ASN A 495 -6.46 5.30 8.97
CA ASN A 495 -6.80 5.02 7.58
C ASN A 495 -6.52 6.20 6.62
N GLY A 496 -5.82 7.22 7.07
CA GLY A 496 -5.43 8.37 6.24
C GLY A 496 -6.58 9.30 5.91
N ARG A 497 -7.48 9.56 6.89
CA ARG A 497 -8.69 10.31 6.59
C ARG A 497 -9.12 11.18 7.74
N SER A 498 -9.32 12.45 7.41
CA SER A 498 -9.79 13.47 8.32
C SER A 498 -11.14 13.12 8.91
N THR A 499 -11.26 13.42 10.17
CA THR A 499 -12.50 13.60 10.94
C THR A 499 -13.67 12.71 10.53
N GLY A 500 -13.88 11.68 11.32
CA GLY A 500 -15.06 10.84 11.23
C GLY A 500 -16.36 11.65 11.31
N PRO A 501 -17.49 11.05 10.90
CA PRO A 501 -18.81 11.69 10.85
C PRO A 501 -19.35 12.20 12.19
N PHE A 502 -18.56 12.18 13.26
CA PHE A 502 -19.00 12.31 14.64
C PHE A 502 -18.64 13.63 15.32
N ARG A 503 -18.40 14.72 14.60
CA ARG A 503 -18.48 16.07 15.13
C ARG A 503 -19.91 16.56 15.13
N GLY A 504 -20.72 16.06 15.97
CA GLY A 504 -22.04 16.57 16.23
C GLY A 504 -22.59 15.79 17.39
N GLU A 505 -22.80 16.49 18.47
CA GLU A 505 -23.54 16.00 19.62
C GLU A 505 -24.79 15.24 19.17
N ARG A 506 -24.71 13.93 19.07
CA ARG A 506 -25.86 13.10 19.41
C ARG A 506 -25.68 12.61 20.84
N THR A 507 -25.49 13.61 21.73
CA THR A 507 -25.84 13.47 23.12
C THR A 507 -27.36 13.37 23.20
N GLY A 508 -27.85 12.20 23.42
CA GLY A 508 -29.25 12.05 23.72
C GLY A 508 -29.89 10.85 23.12
N LYS A 509 -29.54 9.72 23.70
CA LYS A 509 -30.46 8.73 24.28
C LYS A 509 -29.62 7.55 24.75
N VAL A 510 -29.20 7.61 25.96
CA VAL A 510 -28.99 6.45 26.82
C VAL A 510 -30.33 6.15 27.47
#